data_bb1d0c1d3bbbf21af0a164407822a265
#
_entry.id   bb1d0c1d3bbbf21af0a164407822a265
#
_cell.length_a   1.000
_cell.length_b   1.000
_cell.length_c   1.000
_cell.angle_alpha   90.00
_cell.angle_beta   90.00
_cell.angle_gamma   90.00
#
_symmetry.space_group_name_H-M   'P 1'
#
loop_
_entity.id
_entity.type
_entity.pdbx_description
1 polymer ?
#
loop_
_entity_poly.entity_id
_entity_poly.type
_entity_poly.pdbx_seq_one_letter_code
_entity_poly.pdbx_strand_id
1 'polypeptide(L)'
;VGGVTIGGCQAVVVQSMTNTDTADAVSTTKQIIDLARAGSELVRITVNNREAAAAVPEIAARVRDGGFNTPIIGDFHYNGHILLTEYRDCARALAKYRINPGNVGAGKHHDDNFKKMIDVAIENDKPVRIGVNWGSLDQALLARLMDDNAKLPEPLDAQDVMKEAIVRSAIESAELAESYGMSKDHIILSAKCSNVQDLVDVYRELARRGDYALHLGLTEAGMGSKGIVASAAALGILLQEGIGDTIRVSLTPAPNGDRSEEVVVAQQILQSLGIRSFVPQVTACPGCGRTTSTLFQEMADDIGKYLRAQMP
;
A
#
# COMPACT_ATOMS: atom_id res chain seq x y z
N VAL A 1 1.09 -12.01 -6.82
CA VAL A 1 1.85 -10.86 -7.27
C VAL A 1 3.31 -11.25 -7.43
N GLY A 2 3.77 -11.56 -8.64
CA GLY A 2 5.17 -11.90 -8.90
C GLY A 2 5.75 -13.03 -8.04
N GLY A 3 4.94 -14.06 -7.71
CA GLY A 3 5.32 -15.17 -6.84
C GLY A 3 4.99 -14.95 -5.35
N VAL A 4 4.57 -13.74 -4.94
CA VAL A 4 4.10 -13.47 -3.57
C VAL A 4 2.58 -13.64 -3.53
N THR A 5 2.09 -14.56 -2.70
CA THR A 5 0.65 -14.77 -2.48
C THR A 5 0.12 -13.75 -1.49
N ILE A 6 -1.03 -13.15 -1.79
CA ILE A 6 -1.70 -12.15 -0.96
C ILE A 6 -3.14 -12.61 -0.72
N GLY A 7 -3.59 -12.61 0.51
CA GLY A 7 -4.91 -13.11 0.88
C GLY A 7 -4.96 -14.61 1.12
N GLY A 8 -6.16 -15.16 1.28
CA GLY A 8 -6.35 -16.60 1.46
C GLY A 8 -5.72 -17.16 2.74
N CYS A 9 -5.72 -16.41 3.83
CA CYS A 9 -5.09 -16.77 5.11
C CYS A 9 -3.56 -16.92 5.04
N GLN A 10 -2.91 -16.36 4.04
CA GLN A 10 -1.46 -16.29 3.97
C GLN A 10 -0.90 -15.20 4.89
N ALA A 11 0.41 -15.22 5.10
CA ALA A 11 1.07 -14.21 5.93
C ALA A 11 0.86 -12.80 5.36
N VAL A 12 0.59 -11.83 6.23
CA VAL A 12 0.43 -10.42 5.85
C VAL A 12 1.71 -9.90 5.22
N VAL A 13 1.62 -9.37 4.00
CA VAL A 13 2.76 -8.97 3.17
C VAL A 13 3.15 -7.52 3.43
N VAL A 14 4.45 -7.27 3.61
CA VAL A 14 5.01 -5.91 3.76
C VAL A 14 5.32 -5.32 2.40
N GLN A 15 4.70 -4.20 2.09
CA GLN A 15 4.94 -3.43 0.87
C GLN A 15 5.54 -2.07 1.20
N SER A 16 6.48 -1.61 0.38
CA SER A 16 7.04 -0.26 0.43
C SER A 16 6.83 0.52 -0.87
N MET A 17 7.38 1.72 -0.94
CA MET A 17 7.33 2.57 -2.13
C MET A 17 8.56 3.45 -2.22
N THR A 18 9.11 3.58 -3.43
CA THR A 18 10.18 4.53 -3.72
C THR A 18 9.67 5.98 -3.70
N ASN A 19 10.57 6.93 -3.50
CA ASN A 19 10.34 8.36 -3.67
C ASN A 19 11.32 9.00 -4.68
N THR A 20 12.06 8.18 -5.40
CA THR A 20 12.92 8.61 -6.51
C THR A 20 12.08 8.95 -7.74
N ASP A 21 12.62 9.76 -8.64
CA ASP A 21 12.07 9.87 -9.99
C ASP A 21 12.29 8.54 -10.73
N THR A 22 11.20 7.89 -11.14
CA THR A 22 11.26 6.60 -11.82
C THR A 22 11.94 6.69 -13.18
N ALA A 23 11.99 7.85 -13.81
CA ALA A 23 12.77 8.08 -15.04
C ALA A 23 14.29 7.94 -14.80
N ASP A 24 14.77 8.16 -13.56
CA ASP A 24 16.13 7.81 -13.14
C ASP A 24 16.19 6.33 -12.72
N ALA A 25 16.49 5.47 -13.71
CA ALA A 25 16.53 4.03 -13.49
C ALA A 25 17.61 3.62 -12.47
N VAL A 26 18.71 4.33 -12.38
CA VAL A 26 19.83 3.99 -11.47
C VAL A 26 19.43 4.26 -10.02
N SER A 27 18.95 5.47 -9.72
CA SER A 27 18.54 5.86 -8.38
C SER A 27 17.34 5.04 -7.90
N THR A 28 16.37 4.77 -8.80
CA THR A 28 15.20 3.96 -8.47
C THR A 28 15.57 2.50 -8.21
N THR A 29 16.45 1.91 -9.02
CA THR A 29 16.97 0.55 -8.78
C THR A 29 17.64 0.45 -7.41
N LYS A 30 18.54 1.39 -7.11
CA LYS A 30 19.23 1.42 -5.81
C LYS A 30 18.23 1.44 -4.65
N GLN A 31 17.24 2.32 -4.71
CA GLN A 31 16.25 2.44 -3.64
C GLN A 31 15.37 1.19 -3.52
N ILE A 32 15.00 0.54 -4.64
CA ILE A 32 14.28 -0.75 -4.61
C ILE A 32 15.13 -1.81 -3.90
N ILE A 33 16.42 -1.92 -4.22
CA ILE A 33 17.33 -2.88 -3.59
C ILE A 33 17.47 -2.58 -2.10
N ASP A 34 17.61 -1.33 -1.69
CA ASP A 34 17.72 -0.95 -0.29
C ASP A 34 16.43 -1.29 0.49
N LEU A 35 15.26 -1.05 -0.10
CA LEU A 35 13.97 -1.45 0.47
C LEU A 35 13.80 -2.98 0.55
N ALA A 36 14.24 -3.71 -0.47
CA ALA A 36 14.22 -5.18 -0.48
C ALA A 36 15.15 -5.77 0.59
N ARG A 37 16.35 -5.19 0.78
CA ARG A 37 17.28 -5.57 1.86
C ARG A 37 16.71 -5.33 3.24
N ALA A 38 15.90 -4.29 3.41
CA ALA A 38 15.19 -4.03 4.67
C ALA A 38 14.03 -5.03 4.90
N GLY A 39 13.74 -5.90 3.92
CA GLY A 39 12.70 -6.93 4.02
C GLY A 39 11.35 -6.52 3.43
N SER A 40 11.32 -5.52 2.53
CA SER A 40 10.12 -5.24 1.74
C SER A 40 9.88 -6.35 0.74
N GLU A 41 8.73 -6.99 0.83
CA GLU A 41 8.37 -8.12 -0.04
C GLU A 41 7.83 -7.67 -1.39
N LEU A 42 7.31 -6.45 -1.45
CA LEU A 42 6.82 -5.79 -2.66
C LEU A 42 7.26 -4.34 -2.67
N VAL A 43 7.75 -3.83 -3.79
CA VAL A 43 8.13 -2.41 -3.91
C VAL A 43 7.31 -1.74 -5.00
N ARG A 44 6.69 -0.60 -4.66
CA ARG A 44 5.90 0.22 -5.59
C ARG A 44 6.72 1.40 -6.09
N ILE A 45 6.67 1.64 -7.40
CA ILE A 45 7.25 2.81 -8.08
C ILE A 45 6.13 3.63 -8.73
N THR A 46 6.33 4.93 -8.90
CA THR A 46 5.37 5.79 -9.60
C THR A 46 5.64 5.75 -11.11
N VAL A 47 4.62 5.46 -11.91
CA VAL A 47 4.70 5.48 -13.38
C VAL A 47 3.70 6.53 -13.90
N ASN A 48 4.16 7.78 -13.96
CA ASN A 48 3.30 8.95 -14.21
C ASN A 48 3.56 9.65 -15.54
N ASN A 49 4.63 9.30 -16.25
CA ASN A 49 5.00 9.86 -17.55
C ASN A 49 5.66 8.80 -18.44
N ARG A 50 5.95 9.19 -19.68
CA ARG A 50 6.52 8.31 -20.71
C ARG A 50 7.94 7.86 -20.37
N GLU A 51 8.74 8.75 -19.82
CA GLU A 51 10.12 8.50 -19.41
C GLU A 51 10.17 7.45 -18.29
N ALA A 52 9.31 7.60 -17.29
CA ALA A 52 9.17 6.61 -16.23
C ALA A 52 8.74 5.24 -16.77
N ALA A 53 7.72 5.20 -17.68
CA ALA A 53 7.28 3.95 -18.27
C ALA A 53 8.38 3.28 -19.11
N ALA A 54 9.18 4.06 -19.85
CA ALA A 54 10.31 3.56 -20.63
C ALA A 54 11.44 2.99 -19.75
N ALA A 55 11.64 3.53 -18.54
CA ALA A 55 12.69 3.09 -17.61
C ALA A 55 12.36 1.79 -16.87
N VAL A 56 11.07 1.43 -16.71
CA VAL A 56 10.64 0.27 -15.92
C VAL A 56 11.31 -1.05 -16.33
N PRO A 57 11.43 -1.42 -17.62
CA PRO A 57 12.09 -2.67 -18.00
C PRO A 57 13.55 -2.73 -17.57
N GLU A 58 14.28 -1.60 -17.70
CA GLU A 58 15.67 -1.49 -17.26
C GLU A 58 15.77 -1.62 -15.73
N ILE A 59 14.91 -0.92 -14.98
CA ILE A 59 14.84 -1.03 -13.51
C ILE A 59 14.64 -2.49 -13.10
N ALA A 60 13.67 -3.18 -13.70
CA ALA A 60 13.38 -4.57 -13.37
C ALA A 60 14.57 -5.51 -13.70
N ALA A 61 15.28 -5.27 -14.80
CA ALA A 61 16.48 -6.02 -15.14
C ALA A 61 17.60 -5.79 -14.12
N ARG A 62 17.90 -4.52 -13.81
CA ARG A 62 18.94 -4.14 -12.83
C ARG A 62 18.68 -4.68 -11.43
N VAL A 63 17.40 -4.71 -10.98
CA VAL A 63 17.04 -5.32 -9.67
C VAL A 63 17.36 -6.81 -9.67
N ARG A 64 17.03 -7.54 -10.74
CA ARG A 64 17.37 -8.97 -10.89
C ARG A 64 18.88 -9.20 -10.96
N ASP A 65 19.60 -8.39 -11.73
CA ASP A 65 21.06 -8.46 -11.84
C ASP A 65 21.74 -8.18 -10.49
N GLY A 66 21.10 -7.37 -9.63
CA GLY A 66 21.51 -7.15 -8.26
C GLY A 66 21.19 -8.31 -7.30
N GLY A 67 20.63 -9.42 -7.79
CA GLY A 67 20.31 -10.62 -7.02
C GLY A 67 18.97 -10.58 -6.29
N PHE A 68 18.10 -9.62 -6.62
CA PHE A 68 16.79 -9.46 -5.97
C PHE A 68 15.64 -9.84 -6.92
N ASN A 69 14.72 -10.65 -6.44
CA ASN A 69 13.50 -11.04 -7.16
C ASN A 69 12.25 -10.33 -6.62
N THR A 70 12.43 -9.18 -5.95
CA THR A 70 11.33 -8.42 -5.35
C THR A 70 10.37 -7.91 -6.44
N PRO A 71 9.07 -8.27 -6.39
CA PRO A 71 8.11 -7.84 -7.39
C PRO A 71 7.91 -6.32 -7.36
N ILE A 72 7.93 -5.71 -8.53
CA ILE A 72 7.77 -4.27 -8.71
C ILE A 72 6.33 -3.96 -9.10
N ILE A 73 5.72 -2.99 -8.42
CA ILE A 73 4.35 -2.56 -8.65
C ILE A 73 4.37 -1.19 -9.32
N GLY A 74 3.65 -1.04 -10.42
CA GLY A 74 3.45 0.26 -11.07
C GLY A 74 2.27 1.02 -10.47
N ASP A 75 2.51 2.25 -10.04
CA ASP A 75 1.47 3.18 -9.56
C ASP A 75 1.10 4.15 -10.68
N PHE A 76 -0.08 3.96 -11.25
CA PHE A 76 -0.57 4.72 -12.38
C PHE A 76 -1.59 5.77 -11.95
N HIS A 77 -1.42 6.97 -12.50
CA HIS A 77 -2.29 8.12 -12.31
C HIS A 77 -2.71 8.68 -13.68
N TYR A 78 -3.86 9.29 -13.80
CA TYR A 78 -4.42 10.03 -14.96
C TYR A 78 -4.22 9.39 -16.35
N ASN A 79 -2.99 9.18 -16.79
CA ASN A 79 -2.58 8.68 -18.10
C ASN A 79 -2.18 7.19 -18.10
N GLY A 80 -2.46 6.46 -17.03
CA GLY A 80 -2.09 5.05 -16.88
C GLY A 80 -2.59 4.17 -18.05
N HIS A 81 -3.79 4.44 -18.57
CA HIS A 81 -4.34 3.74 -19.72
C HIS A 81 -3.51 3.93 -20.99
N ILE A 82 -2.89 5.10 -21.20
CA ILE A 82 -1.99 5.38 -22.32
C ILE A 82 -0.65 4.66 -22.07
N LEU A 83 -0.06 4.83 -20.88
CA LEU A 83 1.25 4.27 -20.56
C LEU A 83 1.26 2.75 -20.64
N LEU A 84 0.26 2.07 -20.10
CA LEU A 84 0.15 0.62 -20.15
C LEU A 84 -0.08 0.09 -21.59
N THR A 85 -0.75 0.85 -22.43
CA THR A 85 -1.05 0.45 -23.82
C THR A 85 0.15 0.69 -24.74
N GLU A 86 0.82 1.86 -24.62
CA GLU A 86 1.93 2.25 -25.49
C GLU A 86 3.25 1.57 -25.06
N TYR A 87 3.48 1.39 -23.76
CA TYR A 87 4.72 0.82 -23.19
C TYR A 87 4.49 -0.62 -22.74
N ARG A 88 4.31 -1.53 -23.70
CA ARG A 88 3.99 -2.95 -23.41
C ARG A 88 5.07 -3.65 -22.59
N ASP A 89 6.34 -3.30 -22.75
CA ASP A 89 7.43 -3.87 -21.97
C ASP A 89 7.39 -3.40 -20.51
N CYS A 90 6.94 -2.17 -20.25
CA CYS A 90 6.62 -1.70 -18.90
C CYS A 90 5.51 -2.55 -18.29
N ALA A 91 4.41 -2.74 -18.99
CA ALA A 91 3.30 -3.56 -18.52
C ALA A 91 3.74 -5.00 -18.17
N ARG A 92 4.58 -5.62 -19.02
CA ARG A 92 5.10 -6.98 -18.79
C ARG A 92 6.08 -7.07 -17.62
N ALA A 93 6.94 -6.06 -17.46
CA ALA A 93 7.98 -6.05 -16.42
C ALA A 93 7.42 -5.86 -15.02
N LEU A 94 6.27 -5.21 -14.88
CA LEU A 94 5.58 -4.99 -13.60
C LEU A 94 4.88 -6.27 -13.14
N ALA A 95 4.84 -6.48 -11.82
CA ALA A 95 4.18 -7.63 -11.20
C ALA A 95 2.72 -7.34 -10.83
N LYS A 96 2.35 -6.08 -10.69
CA LYS A 96 0.99 -5.60 -10.32
C LYS A 96 0.81 -4.16 -10.76
N TYR A 97 -0.42 -3.78 -11.10
CA TYR A 97 -0.77 -2.38 -11.36
C TYR A 97 -1.60 -1.81 -10.21
N ARG A 98 -1.27 -0.62 -9.76
CA ARG A 98 -2.15 0.17 -8.89
C ARG A 98 -2.89 1.19 -9.73
N ILE A 99 -4.20 1.15 -9.65
CA ILE A 99 -5.12 2.07 -10.33
C ILE A 99 -5.91 2.83 -9.27
N ASN A 100 -5.96 4.15 -9.41
CA ASN A 100 -6.88 4.97 -8.62
C ASN A 100 -8.09 5.33 -9.50
N PRO A 101 -9.27 4.76 -9.23
CA PRO A 101 -10.44 5.00 -10.07
C PRO A 101 -10.83 6.48 -10.15
N GLY A 102 -10.65 7.26 -9.09
CA GLY A 102 -10.90 8.70 -9.10
C GLY A 102 -9.98 9.52 -10.03
N ASN A 103 -8.93 8.92 -10.60
CA ASN A 103 -7.93 9.60 -11.43
C ASN A 103 -7.85 9.07 -12.86
N VAL A 104 -8.77 8.22 -13.33
CA VAL A 104 -8.71 7.65 -14.69
C VAL A 104 -9.55 8.40 -15.71
N GLY A 105 -10.19 9.48 -15.32
CA GLY A 105 -11.07 10.30 -16.16
C GLY A 105 -12.43 10.58 -15.52
N ALA A 106 -13.35 11.15 -16.26
CA ALA A 106 -14.70 11.46 -15.80
C ALA A 106 -15.76 10.92 -16.78
N GLY A 107 -16.91 10.49 -16.27
CA GLY A 107 -18.05 9.99 -17.06
C GLY A 107 -17.66 8.82 -17.96
N LYS A 108 -18.12 8.79 -19.21
CA LYS A 108 -17.82 7.69 -20.15
C LYS A 108 -16.32 7.47 -20.39
N HIS A 109 -15.52 8.52 -20.33
CA HIS A 109 -14.06 8.38 -20.46
C HIS A 109 -13.43 7.68 -19.28
N HIS A 110 -14.03 7.76 -18.09
CA HIS A 110 -13.59 7.01 -16.93
C HIS A 110 -13.67 5.51 -17.20
N ASP A 111 -14.83 5.01 -17.60
CA ASP A 111 -15.06 3.58 -17.79
C ASP A 111 -14.21 3.03 -18.95
N ASP A 112 -14.12 3.77 -20.07
CA ASP A 112 -13.27 3.38 -21.20
C ASP A 112 -11.79 3.31 -20.84
N ASN A 113 -11.27 4.26 -20.08
CA ASN A 113 -9.87 4.29 -19.65
C ASN A 113 -9.59 3.21 -18.61
N PHE A 114 -10.49 3.05 -17.65
CA PHE A 114 -10.39 1.99 -16.65
C PHE A 114 -10.41 0.61 -17.32
N LYS A 115 -11.34 0.38 -18.24
CA LYS A 115 -11.41 -0.85 -19.04
C LYS A 115 -10.10 -1.16 -19.74
N LYS A 116 -9.49 -0.19 -20.43
CA LYS A 116 -8.19 -0.40 -21.10
C LYS A 116 -7.09 -0.87 -20.14
N MET A 117 -7.05 -0.31 -18.92
CA MET A 117 -6.07 -0.72 -17.92
C MET A 117 -6.33 -2.15 -17.43
N ILE A 118 -7.60 -2.51 -17.24
CA ILE A 118 -8.02 -3.87 -16.86
C ILE A 118 -7.72 -4.86 -17.98
N ASP A 119 -8.04 -4.54 -19.24
CA ASP A 119 -7.75 -5.39 -20.40
C ASP A 119 -6.24 -5.69 -20.49
N VAL A 120 -5.36 -4.69 -20.32
CA VAL A 120 -3.90 -4.89 -20.30
C VAL A 120 -3.46 -5.75 -19.10
N ALA A 121 -4.10 -5.61 -17.96
CA ALA A 121 -3.81 -6.43 -16.79
C ALA A 121 -4.18 -7.90 -17.04
N ILE A 122 -5.34 -8.17 -17.64
CA ILE A 122 -5.79 -9.51 -18.03
C ILE A 122 -4.84 -10.10 -19.10
N GLU A 123 -4.51 -9.32 -20.16
CA GLU A 123 -3.60 -9.75 -21.24
C GLU A 123 -2.23 -10.20 -20.71
N ASN A 124 -1.73 -9.56 -19.65
CA ASN A 124 -0.41 -9.84 -19.07
C ASN A 124 -0.48 -10.72 -17.81
N ASP A 125 -1.64 -11.22 -17.44
CA ASP A 125 -1.87 -12.00 -16.20
C ASP A 125 -1.35 -11.26 -14.95
N LYS A 126 -1.72 -9.98 -14.81
CA LYS A 126 -1.28 -9.13 -13.69
C LYS A 126 -2.45 -8.80 -12.77
N PRO A 127 -2.28 -9.01 -11.45
CA PRO A 127 -3.24 -8.52 -10.48
C PRO A 127 -3.29 -6.98 -10.50
N VAL A 128 -4.44 -6.46 -10.10
CA VAL A 128 -4.67 -5.02 -9.98
C VAL A 128 -4.99 -4.67 -8.53
N ARG A 129 -4.41 -3.59 -8.02
CA ARG A 129 -4.90 -2.96 -6.81
C ARG A 129 -5.72 -1.73 -7.17
N ILE A 130 -7.01 -1.80 -6.90
CA ILE A 130 -7.93 -0.68 -6.95
C ILE A 130 -7.73 0.13 -5.67
N GLY A 131 -7.14 1.31 -5.81
CA GLY A 131 -6.70 2.12 -4.68
C GLY A 131 -7.45 3.44 -4.60
N VAL A 132 -8.53 3.48 -3.84
CA VAL A 132 -9.27 4.70 -3.55
C VAL A 132 -8.57 5.49 -2.45
N ASN A 133 -8.52 6.81 -2.60
CA ASN A 133 -8.05 7.72 -1.58
C ASN A 133 -9.12 8.79 -1.33
N TRP A 134 -9.27 9.19 -0.08
CA TRP A 134 -10.18 10.26 0.34
C TRP A 134 -10.02 11.53 -0.51
N GLY A 135 -8.78 12.00 -0.70
CA GLY A 135 -8.49 13.24 -1.45
C GLY A 135 -8.71 13.18 -2.97
N SER A 136 -9.04 12.00 -3.51
CA SER A 136 -9.28 11.81 -4.97
C SER A 136 -10.53 10.97 -5.23
N LEU A 137 -11.53 11.11 -4.37
CA LEU A 137 -12.82 10.44 -4.51
C LEU A 137 -13.60 11.01 -5.72
N ASP A 138 -14.37 10.16 -6.39
CA ASP A 138 -15.27 10.57 -7.46
C ASP A 138 -16.32 11.57 -6.93
N GLN A 139 -16.24 12.80 -7.40
CA GLN A 139 -17.12 13.89 -6.98
C GLN A 139 -18.56 13.68 -7.40
N ALA A 140 -18.81 12.99 -8.52
CA ALA A 140 -20.17 12.69 -8.99
C ALA A 140 -20.84 11.63 -8.08
N LEU A 141 -20.10 10.62 -7.67
CA LEU A 141 -20.56 9.64 -6.69
C LEU A 141 -20.87 10.31 -5.35
N LEU A 142 -19.95 11.13 -4.85
CA LEU A 142 -20.13 11.84 -3.57
C LEU A 142 -21.36 12.76 -3.60
N ALA A 143 -21.53 13.58 -4.65
CA ALA A 143 -22.67 14.48 -4.81
C ALA A 143 -23.97 13.69 -4.80
N ARG A 144 -24.09 12.60 -5.55
CA ARG A 144 -25.26 11.72 -5.59
C ARG A 144 -25.59 11.19 -4.20
N LEU A 145 -24.59 10.72 -3.44
CA LEU A 145 -24.81 10.19 -2.09
C LEU A 145 -25.25 11.28 -1.10
N MET A 146 -24.72 12.50 -1.22
CA MET A 146 -25.13 13.64 -0.42
C MET A 146 -26.57 14.04 -0.72
N ASP A 147 -26.97 14.07 -2.00
CA ASP A 147 -28.33 14.38 -2.42
C ASP A 147 -29.33 13.31 -1.94
N ASP A 148 -28.94 12.05 -1.97
CA ASP A 148 -29.79 10.96 -1.48
C ASP A 148 -29.89 10.98 0.04
N ASN A 149 -28.80 11.26 0.76
CA ASN A 149 -28.78 11.43 2.20
C ASN A 149 -29.71 12.58 2.67
N ALA A 150 -29.71 13.70 1.96
CA ALA A 150 -30.57 14.84 2.28
C ALA A 150 -32.09 14.53 2.18
N LYS A 151 -32.48 13.46 1.51
CA LYS A 151 -33.88 13.01 1.39
C LYS A 151 -34.30 12.06 2.51
N LEU A 152 -33.36 11.59 3.33
CA LEU A 152 -33.66 10.67 4.44
C LEU A 152 -34.40 11.41 5.57
N PRO A 153 -35.28 10.72 6.29
CA PRO A 153 -35.94 11.31 7.48
C PRO A 153 -34.94 11.76 8.55
N GLU A 154 -33.86 11.02 8.72
CA GLU A 154 -32.73 11.31 9.61
C GLU A 154 -31.44 11.24 8.75
N PRO A 155 -31.00 12.36 8.21
CA PRO A 155 -29.76 12.38 7.42
C PRO A 155 -28.53 12.05 8.29
N LEU A 156 -27.63 11.25 7.72
CA LEU A 156 -26.32 10.98 8.31
C LEU A 156 -25.45 12.24 8.23
N ASP A 157 -24.44 12.31 9.08
CA ASP A 157 -23.47 13.40 8.94
C ASP A 157 -22.62 13.28 7.66
N ALA A 158 -22.00 14.38 7.26
CA ALA A 158 -21.25 14.43 5.99
C ALA A 158 -20.06 13.46 5.99
N GLN A 159 -19.46 13.20 7.15
CA GLN A 159 -18.31 12.30 7.29
C GLN A 159 -18.72 10.84 7.05
N ASP A 160 -19.87 10.43 7.54
CA ASP A 160 -20.41 9.08 7.32
C ASP A 160 -20.79 8.88 5.85
N VAL A 161 -21.37 9.89 5.19
CA VAL A 161 -21.62 9.85 3.74
C VAL A 161 -20.33 9.72 2.94
N MET A 162 -19.26 10.40 3.35
CA MET A 162 -17.96 10.29 2.71
C MET A 162 -17.33 8.91 2.93
N LYS A 163 -17.44 8.32 4.12
CA LYS A 163 -16.99 6.93 4.37
C LYS A 163 -17.73 5.94 3.46
N GLU A 164 -19.05 6.09 3.34
CA GLU A 164 -19.85 5.29 2.42
C GLU A 164 -19.42 5.47 0.96
N ALA A 165 -19.13 6.70 0.53
CA ALA A 165 -18.66 6.97 -0.82
C ALA A 165 -17.33 6.28 -1.14
N ILE A 166 -16.38 6.25 -0.20
CA ILE A 166 -15.10 5.55 -0.37
C ILE A 166 -15.30 4.05 -0.50
N VAL A 167 -16.13 3.45 0.36
CA VAL A 167 -16.43 2.02 0.32
C VAL A 167 -17.09 1.64 -0.99
N ARG A 168 -18.12 2.39 -1.41
CA ARG A 168 -18.81 2.15 -2.69
C ARG A 168 -17.87 2.31 -3.88
N SER A 169 -17.07 3.36 -3.92
CA SER A 169 -16.11 3.57 -5.00
C SER A 169 -15.16 2.38 -5.16
N ALA A 170 -14.70 1.79 -4.05
CA ALA A 170 -13.83 0.63 -4.10
C ALA A 170 -14.56 -0.63 -4.62
N ILE A 171 -15.74 -0.93 -4.08
CA ILE A 171 -16.50 -2.12 -4.45
C ILE A 171 -17.04 -2.02 -5.87
N GLU A 172 -17.71 -0.92 -6.23
CA GLU A 172 -18.26 -0.71 -7.57
C GLU A 172 -17.15 -0.78 -8.65
N SER A 173 -15.94 -0.26 -8.35
CA SER A 173 -14.80 -0.38 -9.26
C SER A 173 -14.28 -1.82 -9.37
N ALA A 174 -14.34 -2.62 -8.31
CA ALA A 174 -13.97 -4.04 -8.35
C ALA A 174 -14.99 -4.84 -9.17
N GLU A 175 -16.27 -4.65 -8.93
CA GLU A 175 -17.36 -5.27 -9.69
C GLU A 175 -17.30 -4.89 -11.17
N LEU A 176 -16.94 -3.64 -11.47
CA LEU A 176 -16.72 -3.18 -12.84
C LEU A 176 -15.53 -3.90 -13.49
N ALA A 177 -14.41 -4.10 -12.77
CA ALA A 177 -13.27 -4.86 -13.27
C ALA A 177 -13.63 -6.33 -13.52
N GLU A 178 -14.41 -6.95 -12.62
CA GLU A 178 -14.93 -8.32 -12.83
C GLU A 178 -15.85 -8.39 -14.06
N SER A 179 -16.70 -7.39 -14.29
CA SER A 179 -17.56 -7.31 -15.49
C SER A 179 -16.77 -7.24 -16.80
N TYR A 180 -15.53 -6.76 -16.75
CA TYR A 180 -14.59 -6.76 -17.88
C TYR A 180 -13.81 -8.07 -18.02
N GLY A 181 -14.05 -9.04 -17.13
CA GLY A 181 -13.45 -10.38 -17.18
C GLY A 181 -12.23 -10.58 -16.28
N MET A 182 -11.91 -9.64 -15.38
CA MET A 182 -10.86 -9.84 -14.39
C MET A 182 -11.34 -10.82 -13.31
N SER A 183 -10.51 -11.82 -13.00
CA SER A 183 -10.81 -12.73 -11.89
C SER A 183 -10.75 -11.97 -10.55
N LYS A 184 -11.65 -12.28 -9.65
CA LYS A 184 -11.68 -11.74 -8.29
C LYS A 184 -10.36 -11.93 -7.55
N ASP A 185 -9.70 -13.06 -7.75
CA ASP A 185 -8.39 -13.40 -7.17
C ASP A 185 -7.24 -12.49 -7.67
N HIS A 186 -7.48 -11.71 -8.72
CA HIS A 186 -6.55 -10.74 -9.26
C HIS A 186 -6.84 -9.30 -8.80
N ILE A 187 -7.81 -9.13 -7.90
CA ILE A 187 -8.22 -7.81 -7.40
C ILE A 187 -7.82 -7.66 -5.94
N ILE A 188 -7.13 -6.57 -5.64
CA ILE A 188 -6.81 -6.13 -4.28
C ILE A 188 -7.46 -4.76 -4.07
N LEU A 189 -8.15 -4.55 -2.96
CA LEU A 189 -8.75 -3.25 -2.64
C LEU A 189 -7.91 -2.49 -1.62
N SER A 190 -7.93 -1.18 -1.74
CA SER A 190 -7.49 -0.28 -0.68
C SER A 190 -8.30 1.01 -0.70
N ALA A 191 -8.70 1.46 0.49
CA ALA A 191 -9.45 2.68 0.71
C ALA A 191 -8.75 3.48 1.82
N LYS A 192 -7.95 4.48 1.43
CA LYS A 192 -7.07 5.17 2.37
C LYS A 192 -7.66 6.47 2.86
N CYS A 193 -7.68 6.61 4.19
CA CYS A 193 -8.03 7.81 4.94
C CYS A 193 -6.81 8.31 5.69
N SER A 194 -6.84 9.57 6.15
CA SER A 194 -5.80 10.19 6.99
C SER A 194 -6.13 10.14 8.49
N ASN A 195 -7.37 9.84 8.84
CA ASN A 195 -7.83 9.67 10.22
C ASN A 195 -7.90 8.18 10.57
N VAL A 196 -7.46 7.84 11.79
CA VAL A 196 -7.41 6.44 12.26
C VAL A 196 -8.80 5.83 12.36
N GLN A 197 -9.77 6.54 12.96
CA GLN A 197 -11.11 6.02 13.17
C GLN A 197 -11.83 5.80 11.83
N ASP A 198 -11.75 6.78 10.92
CA ASP A 198 -12.35 6.67 9.60
C ASP A 198 -11.75 5.50 8.81
N LEU A 199 -10.43 5.29 8.92
CA LEU A 199 -9.78 4.16 8.27
C LEU A 199 -10.31 2.83 8.80
N VAL A 200 -10.44 2.70 10.11
CA VAL A 200 -10.96 1.49 10.76
C VAL A 200 -12.39 1.21 10.32
N ASP A 201 -13.27 2.21 10.36
CA ASP A 201 -14.67 2.08 9.94
C ASP A 201 -14.78 1.65 8.47
N VAL A 202 -14.04 2.32 7.58
CA VAL A 202 -14.03 2.03 6.14
C VAL A 202 -13.57 0.61 5.84
N TYR A 203 -12.50 0.13 6.49
CA TYR A 203 -12.00 -1.22 6.23
C TYR A 203 -12.86 -2.32 6.85
N ARG A 204 -13.52 -2.06 7.98
CA ARG A 204 -14.55 -2.97 8.52
C ARG A 204 -15.71 -3.14 7.54
N GLU A 205 -16.18 -2.03 6.94
CA GLU A 205 -17.22 -2.07 5.93
C GLU A 205 -16.78 -2.77 4.64
N LEU A 206 -15.55 -2.54 4.17
CA LEU A 206 -14.99 -3.27 3.02
C LEU A 206 -14.93 -4.77 3.27
N ALA A 207 -14.43 -5.18 4.44
CA ALA A 207 -14.36 -6.59 4.83
C ALA A 207 -15.73 -7.25 4.98
N ARG A 208 -16.75 -6.48 5.44
CA ARG A 208 -18.12 -6.96 5.56
C ARG A 208 -18.84 -7.12 4.23
N ARG A 209 -18.58 -6.22 3.26
CA ARG A 209 -19.32 -6.15 1.98
C ARG A 209 -18.65 -6.91 0.85
N GLY A 210 -17.37 -7.19 0.95
CA GLY A 210 -16.59 -7.84 -0.11
C GLY A 210 -15.68 -8.94 0.45
N ASP A 211 -15.29 -9.85 -0.44
CA ASP A 211 -14.32 -10.90 -0.16
C ASP A 211 -13.12 -10.70 -1.11
N TYR A 212 -12.48 -9.53 -1.02
CA TYR A 212 -11.30 -9.17 -1.77
C TYR A 212 -10.11 -9.08 -0.82
N ALA A 213 -8.93 -9.39 -1.32
CA ALA A 213 -7.70 -9.09 -0.58
C ALA A 213 -7.59 -7.57 -0.29
N LEU A 214 -7.22 -7.22 0.94
CA LEU A 214 -7.19 -5.83 1.41
C LEU A 214 -5.76 -5.35 1.65
N HIS A 215 -5.43 -4.19 1.07
CA HIS A 215 -4.17 -3.50 1.31
C HIS A 215 -4.37 -2.34 2.28
N LEU A 216 -3.87 -2.49 3.50
CA LEU A 216 -3.99 -1.48 4.54
C LEU A 216 -2.90 -0.40 4.45
N GLY A 217 -3.23 0.79 4.91
CA GLY A 217 -2.27 1.87 5.12
C GLY A 217 -2.96 3.19 5.40
N LEU A 218 -2.50 3.87 6.42
CA LEU A 218 -2.92 5.24 6.72
C LEU A 218 -2.20 6.20 5.74
N THR A 219 -2.93 7.12 5.11
CA THR A 219 -2.33 8.18 4.30
C THR A 219 -2.03 9.41 5.17
N GLU A 220 -0.96 10.15 4.85
CA GLU A 220 -0.60 11.38 5.56
C GLU A 220 -0.46 11.17 7.09
N ALA A 221 0.08 10.03 7.49
CA ALA A 221 0.22 9.68 8.91
C ALA A 221 1.07 10.70 9.70
N GLY A 222 2.03 11.33 9.04
CA GLY A 222 2.93 12.33 9.60
C GLY A 222 4.38 11.87 9.68
N MET A 223 5.19 12.66 10.38
CA MET A 223 6.62 12.42 10.56
C MET A 223 6.90 11.74 11.89
N GLY A 224 7.98 10.96 11.94
CA GLY A 224 8.55 10.39 13.17
C GLY A 224 7.51 9.67 14.04
N SER A 225 7.58 9.87 15.35
CA SER A 225 6.73 9.17 16.31
C SER A 225 5.23 9.35 16.07
N LYS A 226 4.79 10.54 15.63
CA LYS A 226 3.37 10.77 15.30
C LYS A 226 2.89 9.83 14.20
N GLY A 227 3.64 9.74 13.10
CA GLY A 227 3.31 8.87 11.97
C GLY A 227 3.34 7.39 12.35
N ILE A 228 4.33 6.99 13.13
CA ILE A 228 4.49 5.62 13.64
C ILE A 228 3.30 5.24 14.52
N VAL A 229 2.97 6.06 15.51
CA VAL A 229 1.86 5.80 16.45
C VAL A 229 0.52 5.74 15.72
N ALA A 230 0.24 6.69 14.82
CA ALA A 230 -0.99 6.70 14.05
C ALA A 230 -1.12 5.46 13.14
N SER A 231 -0.03 5.07 12.46
CA SER A 231 0.01 3.87 11.62
C SER A 231 -0.15 2.61 12.46
N ALA A 232 0.56 2.50 13.58
CA ALA A 232 0.48 1.35 14.48
C ALA A 232 -0.93 1.18 15.06
N ALA A 233 -1.58 2.27 15.47
CA ALA A 233 -2.95 2.24 15.98
C ALA A 233 -3.94 1.77 14.91
N ALA A 234 -3.90 2.40 13.71
CA ALA A 234 -4.82 2.08 12.62
C ALA A 234 -4.65 0.63 12.13
N LEU A 235 -3.42 0.22 11.84
CA LEU A 235 -3.13 -1.13 11.35
C LEU A 235 -3.35 -2.17 12.44
N GLY A 236 -2.98 -1.85 13.70
CA GLY A 236 -3.11 -2.76 14.83
C GLY A 236 -4.55 -3.17 15.11
N ILE A 237 -5.49 -2.23 15.09
CA ILE A 237 -6.92 -2.52 15.29
C ILE A 237 -7.42 -3.48 14.20
N LEU A 238 -7.18 -3.16 12.92
CA LEU A 238 -7.67 -3.95 11.79
C LEU A 238 -7.03 -5.35 11.73
N LEU A 239 -5.72 -5.42 11.91
CA LEU A 239 -4.99 -6.69 11.88
C LEU A 239 -5.40 -7.63 13.01
N GLN A 240 -5.72 -7.10 14.21
CA GLN A 240 -6.25 -7.89 15.33
C GLN A 240 -7.65 -8.46 15.04
N GLU A 241 -8.41 -7.80 14.18
CA GLU A 241 -9.71 -8.27 13.71
C GLU A 241 -9.61 -9.22 12.50
N GLY A 242 -8.38 -9.56 12.07
CA GLY A 242 -8.15 -10.39 10.88
C GLY A 242 -8.37 -9.67 9.56
N ILE A 243 -8.42 -8.35 9.57
CA ILE A 243 -8.63 -7.53 8.38
C ILE A 243 -7.28 -7.04 7.85
N GLY A 244 -6.96 -7.41 6.61
CA GLY A 244 -5.77 -6.96 5.89
C GLY A 244 -4.80 -8.07 5.52
N ASP A 245 -4.40 -8.09 4.25
CA ASP A 245 -3.53 -9.09 3.63
C ASP A 245 -2.17 -8.53 3.24
N THR A 246 -2.08 -7.22 3.05
CA THR A 246 -0.83 -6.51 2.80
C THR A 246 -0.88 -5.13 3.43
N ILE A 247 0.25 -4.66 3.93
CA ILE A 247 0.34 -3.38 4.62
C ILE A 247 1.42 -2.48 4.03
N ARG A 248 1.19 -1.18 4.11
CA ARG A 248 2.22 -0.17 3.88
C ARG A 248 2.13 0.93 4.93
N VAL A 249 3.18 1.11 5.69
CA VAL A 249 3.38 2.30 6.51
C VAL A 249 3.79 3.47 5.60
N SER A 250 3.20 4.65 5.79
CA SER A 250 3.49 5.86 5.01
C SER A 250 3.94 6.97 5.96
N LEU A 251 5.24 7.12 6.11
CA LEU A 251 5.83 8.19 6.89
C LEU A 251 6.27 9.33 5.98
N THR A 252 6.17 10.56 6.45
CA THR A 252 6.87 11.67 5.83
C THR A 252 8.33 11.58 6.27
N PRO A 253 9.29 11.31 5.36
CA PRO A 253 10.68 11.16 5.75
C PRO A 253 11.26 12.52 6.20
N ALA A 254 12.22 12.46 7.14
CA ALA A 254 13.07 13.60 7.39
C ALA A 254 13.87 13.96 6.12
N PRO A 255 14.35 15.21 5.96
CA PRO A 255 15.25 15.52 4.86
C PRO A 255 16.44 14.57 4.83
N ASN A 256 16.67 13.90 3.70
CA ASN A 256 17.65 12.82 3.53
C ASN A 256 17.45 11.59 4.46
N GLY A 257 16.25 11.42 5.02
CA GLY A 257 15.91 10.27 5.86
C GLY A 257 15.89 8.95 5.08
N ASP A 258 16.19 7.87 5.80
CA ASP A 258 16.18 6.53 5.24
C ASP A 258 14.74 6.08 4.95
N ARG A 259 14.49 5.71 3.71
CA ARG A 259 13.19 5.23 3.26
C ARG A 259 12.84 3.83 3.79
N SER A 260 13.84 3.06 4.21
CA SER A 260 13.66 1.73 4.77
C SER A 260 12.98 1.75 6.15
N GLU A 261 12.96 2.90 6.85
CA GLU A 261 12.25 3.04 8.13
C GLU A 261 10.79 2.58 8.06
N GLU A 262 10.08 2.87 6.95
CA GLU A 262 8.70 2.42 6.75
C GLU A 262 8.57 0.89 6.75
N VAL A 263 9.56 0.19 6.21
CA VAL A 263 9.60 -1.29 6.18
C VAL A 263 9.83 -1.84 7.57
N VAL A 264 10.81 -1.29 8.29
CA VAL A 264 11.13 -1.69 9.66
C VAL A 264 9.92 -1.48 10.59
N VAL A 265 9.27 -0.32 10.49
CA VAL A 265 8.06 -0.03 11.30
C VAL A 265 6.93 -1.01 10.96
N ALA A 266 6.71 -1.31 9.67
CA ALA A 266 5.69 -2.29 9.26
C ALA A 266 5.97 -3.69 9.85
N GLN A 267 7.22 -4.14 9.79
CA GLN A 267 7.64 -5.40 10.40
C GLN A 267 7.44 -5.40 11.93
N GLN A 268 7.81 -4.31 12.59
CA GLN A 268 7.63 -4.17 14.05
C GLN A 268 6.15 -4.19 14.46
N ILE A 269 5.26 -3.58 13.68
CA ILE A 269 3.81 -3.65 13.91
C ILE A 269 3.36 -5.12 13.85
N LEU A 270 3.67 -5.84 12.77
CA LEU A 270 3.27 -7.24 12.61
C LEU A 270 3.86 -8.14 13.69
N GLN A 271 5.11 -7.92 14.08
CA GLN A 271 5.79 -8.69 15.09
C GLN A 271 5.26 -8.41 16.50
N SER A 272 4.97 -7.14 16.83
CA SER A 272 4.38 -6.75 18.12
C SER A 272 2.98 -7.31 18.33
N LEU A 273 2.24 -7.52 17.23
CA LEU A 273 0.92 -8.16 17.24
C LEU A 273 0.99 -9.70 17.24
N GLY A 274 2.18 -10.30 17.17
CA GLY A 274 2.36 -11.75 17.08
C GLY A 274 1.90 -12.37 15.75
N ILE A 275 1.67 -11.56 14.72
CA ILE A 275 1.19 -12.03 13.41
C ILE A 275 2.32 -12.62 12.58
N ARG A 276 3.51 -12.01 12.65
CA ARG A 276 4.73 -12.48 11.96
C ARG A 276 5.95 -12.27 12.85
N SER A 277 7.04 -12.99 12.55
CA SER A 277 8.35 -12.83 13.19
C SER A 277 9.37 -12.48 12.10
N PHE A 278 10.18 -11.45 12.35
CA PHE A 278 11.20 -10.97 11.41
C PHE A 278 12.60 -11.02 12.02
N VAL A 279 12.73 -10.53 13.25
CA VAL A 279 14.01 -10.46 13.96
C VAL A 279 13.83 -10.91 15.41
N PRO A 280 14.88 -11.42 16.07
CA PRO A 280 14.83 -11.69 17.51
C PRO A 280 14.47 -10.42 18.29
N GLN A 281 13.58 -10.56 19.27
CA GLN A 281 13.17 -9.44 20.11
C GLN A 281 14.08 -9.33 21.34
N VAL A 282 14.61 -8.14 21.58
CA VAL A 282 15.33 -7.79 22.78
C VAL A 282 14.39 -7.01 23.69
N THR A 283 14.04 -7.59 24.83
CA THR A 283 13.21 -6.93 25.84
C THR A 283 14.10 -6.50 27.03
N ALA A 284 14.04 -5.24 27.37
CA ALA A 284 14.78 -4.68 28.48
C ALA A 284 13.86 -3.86 29.39
N CYS A 285 14.19 -3.85 30.68
CA CYS A 285 13.54 -2.97 31.66
C CYS A 285 13.86 -1.50 31.31
N PRO A 286 12.88 -0.57 31.36
CA PRO A 286 13.14 0.85 31.06
C PRO A 286 14.03 1.54 32.11
N GLY A 287 14.24 0.90 33.25
CA GLY A 287 14.92 1.51 34.42
C GLY A 287 13.96 2.42 35.22
N CYS A 288 14.10 2.39 36.50
CA CYS A 288 13.35 3.26 37.42
C CYS A 288 14.27 3.77 38.50
N GLY A 289 13.78 4.59 39.46
CA GLY A 289 14.56 5.14 40.54
C GLY A 289 15.24 4.11 41.47
N ARG A 290 14.91 2.82 41.36
CA ARG A 290 15.59 1.71 42.04
C ARG A 290 16.81 1.17 41.30
N THR A 291 17.02 1.59 40.05
CA THR A 291 18.09 1.10 39.19
C THR A 291 19.25 2.08 39.22
N THR A 292 20.41 1.62 39.72
CA THR A 292 21.61 2.47 39.87
C THR A 292 22.67 2.20 38.81
N SER A 293 22.41 1.25 37.88
CA SER A 293 23.36 0.86 36.83
C SER A 293 22.71 1.03 35.45
N THR A 294 23.49 1.42 34.44
CA THR A 294 23.14 1.50 33.03
C THR A 294 23.43 0.21 32.25
N LEU A 295 24.08 -0.76 32.89
CA LEU A 295 24.56 -2.00 32.27
C LEU A 295 23.46 -2.71 31.45
N PHE A 296 22.22 -2.78 31.96
CA PHE A 296 21.11 -3.45 31.25
C PHE A 296 20.67 -2.70 29.99
N GLN A 297 20.80 -1.37 29.97
CA GLN A 297 20.52 -0.54 28.78
C GLN A 297 21.60 -0.73 27.72
N GLU A 298 22.86 -0.69 28.13
CA GLU A 298 24.04 -0.94 27.27
C GLU A 298 23.99 -2.34 26.69
N MET A 299 23.72 -3.34 27.52
CA MET A 299 23.59 -4.73 27.09
C MET A 299 22.42 -4.94 26.11
N ALA A 300 21.27 -4.31 26.34
CA ALA A 300 20.15 -4.40 25.43
C ALA A 300 20.44 -3.77 24.06
N ASP A 301 21.13 -2.63 24.06
CA ASP A 301 21.57 -1.96 22.83
C ASP A 301 22.60 -2.79 22.06
N ASP A 302 23.61 -3.32 22.77
CA ASP A 302 24.66 -4.14 22.16
C ASP A 302 24.13 -5.45 21.61
N ILE A 303 23.24 -6.15 22.33
CA ILE A 303 22.55 -7.36 21.83
C ILE A 303 21.69 -7.01 20.62
N GLY A 304 20.94 -5.91 20.66
CA GLY A 304 20.11 -5.46 19.54
C GLY A 304 20.95 -5.15 18.31
N LYS A 305 22.10 -4.52 18.45
CA LYS A 305 23.04 -4.26 17.34
C LYS A 305 23.65 -5.55 16.80
N TYR A 306 24.08 -6.45 17.69
CA TYR A 306 24.65 -7.74 17.29
C TYR A 306 23.64 -8.59 16.50
N LEU A 307 22.42 -8.72 16.99
CA LEU A 307 21.39 -9.51 16.32
C LEU A 307 21.03 -8.94 14.94
N ARG A 308 20.93 -7.62 14.81
CA ARG A 308 20.71 -6.99 13.49
C ARG A 308 21.86 -7.22 12.51
N ALA A 309 23.09 -7.30 13.00
CA ALA A 309 24.26 -7.56 12.16
C ALA A 309 24.39 -9.02 11.72
N GLN A 310 23.93 -9.96 12.54
CA GLN A 310 24.05 -11.41 12.31
C GLN A 310 22.83 -12.01 11.59
N MET A 311 21.68 -11.35 11.68
CA MET A 311 20.40 -11.81 11.11
C MET A 311 19.77 -10.67 10.32
N PRO A 312 20.39 -10.24 9.19
CA PRO A 312 19.89 -9.14 8.35
C PRO A 312 18.59 -9.48 7.64
#